data_9d912c9db25e9baac1c3531e79ccf67b
#
_entry.id   9d912c9db25e9baac1c3531e79ccf67b
#
_cell.length_a   1.000
_cell.length_b   1.000
_cell.length_c   1.000
_cell.angle_alpha   90.00
_cell.angle_beta   90.00
_cell.angle_gamma   90.00
#
_symmetry.space_group_name_H-M   'P 1'
#
loop_
_entity.id
_entity.type
_entity.pdbx_description
1 polymer ?
#
loop_
_entity_poly.entity_id
_entity_poly.type
_entity_poly.pdbx_seq_one_letter_code
_entity_poly.pdbx_strand_id
1 'polypeptide(L)'
;MKKAVIVIAIAILLVLAAGCSKDGAEKSVATDRVYLTLESNPTTGCTWMVTVKDTGIVEYIGSNYVQDPAPASANGEQIAGRGGKETFEFKCLKAGDASVTLRYGHAWAENEIYRTLEATIHVNKDLTGTITYVEK
;
A
#
# COMPACT_ATOMS: atom_id res chain seq x y z
N MET A 1 1.08 51.38 15.34
CA MET A 1 2.11 50.64 15.05
C MET A 1 2.43 49.44 15.89
N LYS A 2 1.51 48.79 16.54
CA LYS A 2 1.78 47.75 17.55
C LYS A 2 0.69 46.72 17.46
N LYS A 3 0.72 45.93 16.42
CA LYS A 3 -0.44 45.11 16.11
C LYS A 3 -0.05 43.82 15.50
N ALA A 4 0.69 43.00 16.14
CA ALA A 4 0.97 41.73 15.52
C ALA A 4 1.42 40.64 16.48
N VAL A 5 1.03 40.70 17.73
CA VAL A 5 1.64 39.74 18.68
C VAL A 5 0.66 38.79 19.34
N ILE A 6 -0.60 38.82 18.97
CA ILE A 6 -1.62 38.15 19.81
C ILE A 6 -2.13 36.83 19.25
N VAL A 7 -1.68 36.40 18.11
CA VAL A 7 -2.33 35.26 17.44
C VAL A 7 -1.70 33.91 17.79
N ILE A 8 -0.60 33.88 18.46
CA ILE A 8 0.17 32.64 18.63
C ILE A 8 -0.23 31.80 19.86
N ALA A 9 -0.97 32.41 20.77
CA ALA A 9 -1.26 31.74 22.04
C ALA A 9 -2.45 30.76 22.01
N ILE A 10 -3.22 30.76 20.94
CA ILE A 10 -4.47 29.98 20.91
C ILE A 10 -4.31 28.58 20.34
N ALA A 11 -3.25 28.36 19.60
CA ALA A 11 -3.06 27.06 18.93
C ALA A 11 -2.60 25.94 19.87
N ILE A 12 -2.16 26.26 21.06
CA ILE A 12 -1.55 25.27 21.96
C ILE A 12 -2.56 24.57 22.87
N LEU A 13 -3.72 25.14 23.03
CA LEU A 13 -4.69 24.62 24.01
C LEU A 13 -5.62 23.53 23.47
N LEU A 14 -5.60 23.26 22.20
CA LEU A 14 -6.49 22.27 21.58
C LEU A 14 -5.93 20.86 21.56
N VAL A 15 -4.73 20.66 22.00
CA VAL A 15 -4.07 19.34 21.97
C VAL A 15 -4.44 18.46 23.15
N LEU A 16 -5.02 19.02 24.20
CA LEU A 16 -5.28 18.27 25.43
C LEU A 16 -6.66 17.61 25.53
N ALA A 17 -7.52 17.82 24.57
CA ALA A 17 -8.85 17.22 24.58
C ALA A 17 -8.94 15.87 23.84
N ALA A 18 -7.89 15.39 23.26
CA ALA A 18 -7.86 14.10 22.61
C ALA A 18 -7.48 12.97 23.58
N GLY A 19 -7.96 13.05 24.78
CA GLY A 19 -7.91 11.94 25.70
C GLY A 19 -8.96 10.89 25.31
N CYS A 20 -8.54 9.66 25.06
CA CYS A 20 -9.36 8.46 25.13
C CYS A 20 -10.48 8.32 24.10
N SER A 21 -10.16 8.26 22.82
CA SER A 21 -10.96 7.38 21.97
C SER A 21 -10.23 6.06 21.83
N LYS A 22 -10.87 5.00 22.27
CA LYS A 22 -10.39 3.61 22.12
C LYS A 22 -10.53 3.08 20.69
N ASP A 23 -10.94 3.91 19.79
CA ASP A 23 -10.96 3.59 18.38
C ASP A 23 -9.57 3.87 17.86
N GLY A 24 -8.88 2.81 17.50
CA GLY A 24 -7.53 2.84 16.96
C GLY A 24 -7.42 3.69 15.70
N ALA A 25 -7.50 5.00 15.90
CA ALA A 25 -6.94 5.92 14.96
C ALA A 25 -5.43 5.66 15.00
N GLU A 26 -4.96 4.80 14.13
CA GLU A 26 -3.56 4.67 13.86
C GLU A 26 -3.05 6.08 13.61
N LYS A 27 -2.23 6.54 14.55
CA LYS A 27 -1.42 7.73 14.35
C LYS A 27 -0.64 7.45 13.08
N SER A 28 -1.07 8.01 11.97
CA SER A 28 -0.33 7.92 10.73
C SER A 28 1.01 8.61 10.97
N VAL A 29 1.97 7.83 11.40
CA VAL A 29 3.35 8.24 11.30
C VAL A 29 3.54 8.43 9.81
N ALA A 30 3.85 9.66 9.39
CA ALA A 30 4.21 9.93 8.03
C ALA A 30 5.39 9.02 7.71
N THR A 31 5.10 7.93 7.01
CA THR A 31 6.10 6.93 6.66
C THR A 31 6.54 7.17 5.24
N ASP A 32 7.81 6.97 4.99
CA ASP A 32 8.38 6.93 3.65
C ASP A 32 7.98 5.64 2.89
N ARG A 33 6.79 5.12 3.18
CA ARG A 33 6.30 3.85 2.65
C ARG A 33 4.92 4.00 2.03
N VAL A 34 4.73 3.30 0.92
CA VAL A 34 3.45 3.16 0.24
C VAL A 34 3.12 1.69 0.11
N TYR A 35 1.87 1.35 0.34
CA TYR A 35 1.38 -0.02 0.29
C TYR A 35 0.26 -0.15 -0.73
N LEU A 36 0.27 -1.24 -1.48
CA LEU A 36 -0.79 -1.64 -2.40
C LEU A 36 -1.21 -3.06 -2.08
N THR A 37 -2.48 -3.28 -1.79
CA THR A 37 -3.02 -4.61 -1.53
C THR A 37 -3.87 -5.07 -2.69
N LEU A 38 -3.55 -6.24 -3.24
CA LEU A 38 -4.25 -6.87 -4.35
C LEU A 38 -4.64 -8.30 -3.99
N GLU A 39 -5.65 -8.80 -4.67
CA GLU A 39 -5.99 -10.21 -4.57
C GLU A 39 -4.93 -11.08 -5.26
N SER A 40 -4.59 -12.18 -4.63
CA SER A 40 -3.59 -13.13 -5.09
C SER A 40 -3.99 -14.56 -4.75
N ASN A 41 -3.60 -15.51 -5.58
CA ASN A 41 -3.80 -16.93 -5.30
C ASN A 41 -2.57 -17.74 -5.73
N PRO A 42 -1.52 -17.80 -4.92
CA PRO A 42 -0.30 -18.52 -5.24
C PRO A 42 -0.50 -20.03 -5.42
N THR A 43 -1.60 -20.58 -4.90
CA THR A 43 -1.90 -22.03 -5.04
C THR A 43 -2.16 -22.44 -6.49
N THR A 44 -2.46 -21.50 -7.36
CA THR A 44 -2.62 -21.71 -8.81
C THR A 44 -1.31 -21.72 -9.58
N GLY A 45 -0.19 -21.40 -8.92
CA GLY A 45 1.10 -21.14 -9.57
C GLY A 45 1.23 -19.73 -10.13
N CYS A 46 0.19 -18.92 -10.02
CA CYS A 46 0.24 -17.51 -10.43
C CYS A 46 0.90 -16.65 -9.36
N THR A 47 1.61 -15.65 -9.80
CA THR A 47 2.25 -14.66 -8.93
C THR A 47 2.18 -13.26 -9.54
N TRP A 48 2.31 -12.25 -8.70
CA TRP A 48 2.49 -10.89 -9.14
C TRP A 48 3.97 -10.61 -9.45
N MET A 49 4.22 -10.06 -10.61
CA MET A 49 5.54 -9.60 -11.04
C MET A 49 5.54 -8.08 -11.05
N VAL A 50 6.42 -7.48 -10.27
CA VAL A 50 6.51 -6.03 -10.07
C VAL A 50 7.68 -5.46 -10.86
N THR A 51 7.44 -4.42 -11.63
CA THR A 51 8.47 -3.67 -12.36
C THR A 51 8.34 -2.19 -12.04
N VAL A 52 9.38 -1.63 -11.46
CA VAL A 52 9.49 -0.18 -11.19
C VAL A 52 10.32 0.46 -12.29
N LYS A 53 9.78 1.47 -12.97
CA LYS A 53 10.52 2.21 -14.01
C LYS A 53 11.41 3.29 -13.41
N ASP A 54 10.92 3.98 -12.38
CA ASP A 54 11.58 5.15 -11.80
C ASP A 54 12.21 4.79 -10.45
N THR A 55 13.22 3.93 -10.48
CA THR A 55 13.90 3.38 -9.30
C THR A 55 14.63 4.41 -8.44
N GLY A 56 14.85 5.61 -8.95
CA GLY A 56 15.39 6.73 -8.18
C GLY A 56 14.33 7.46 -7.34
N ILE A 57 13.05 7.23 -7.59
CA ILE A 57 11.92 7.87 -6.89
C ILE A 57 11.35 6.92 -5.85
N VAL A 58 11.14 5.66 -6.22
CA VAL A 58 10.67 4.61 -5.31
C VAL A 58 11.47 3.33 -5.48
N GLU A 59 11.54 2.56 -4.42
CA GLU A 59 12.14 1.23 -4.37
C GLU A 59 11.08 0.21 -3.98
N TYR A 60 10.98 -0.88 -4.72
CA TYR A 60 10.15 -2.02 -4.34
C TYR A 60 10.87 -2.84 -3.27
N ILE A 61 10.26 -2.98 -2.10
CA ILE A 61 10.86 -3.68 -0.95
C ILE A 61 10.48 -5.16 -0.97
N GLY A 62 9.24 -5.48 -1.32
CA GLY A 62 8.74 -6.83 -1.34
C GLY A 62 7.23 -6.89 -1.15
N SER A 63 6.71 -8.10 -1.00
CA SER A 63 5.30 -8.32 -0.72
C SER A 63 5.09 -9.30 0.41
N ASN A 64 3.91 -9.23 1.02
CA ASN A 64 3.44 -10.17 2.03
C ASN A 64 2.06 -10.68 1.63
N TYR A 65 1.92 -12.00 1.58
CA TYR A 65 0.67 -12.67 1.26
C TYR A 65 -0.03 -13.15 2.53
N VAL A 66 -1.33 -12.88 2.64
CA VAL A 66 -2.19 -13.37 3.71
C VAL A 66 -3.35 -14.12 3.07
N GLN A 67 -3.47 -15.39 3.37
CA GLN A 67 -4.57 -16.21 2.89
C GLN A 67 -5.89 -15.79 3.53
N ASP A 68 -6.97 -15.79 2.75
CA ASP A 68 -8.30 -15.51 3.29
C ASP A 68 -8.71 -16.56 4.35
N PRO A 69 -9.46 -16.14 5.39
CA PRO A 69 -9.93 -17.07 6.39
C PRO A 69 -10.80 -18.17 5.77
N ALA A 70 -10.69 -19.37 6.34
CA ALA A 70 -11.58 -20.46 5.91
C ALA A 70 -13.03 -20.05 6.13
N PRO A 71 -13.91 -20.30 5.14
CA PRO A 71 -15.33 -20.24 5.42
C PRO A 71 -15.61 -21.26 6.54
N ALA A 72 -16.49 -20.88 7.45
CA ALA A 72 -16.92 -21.77 8.53
C ALA A 72 -17.65 -22.96 7.91
N SER A 73 -16.92 -24.01 7.57
CA SER A 73 -17.50 -25.27 7.16
C SER A 73 -17.73 -26.11 8.42
N ALA A 74 -18.93 -26.66 8.55
CA ALA A 74 -19.32 -27.48 9.69
C ALA A 74 -18.45 -28.75 9.86
N ASN A 75 -17.61 -29.09 8.91
CA ASN A 75 -16.89 -30.36 8.82
C ASN A 75 -15.36 -30.26 8.92
N GLY A 76 -14.80 -29.06 9.14
CA GLY A 76 -13.35 -28.90 9.31
C GLY A 76 -12.50 -29.24 8.07
N GLU A 77 -13.11 -29.41 6.92
CA GLU A 77 -12.38 -29.65 5.68
C GLU A 77 -11.63 -28.38 5.24
N GLN A 78 -10.34 -28.51 5.13
CA GLN A 78 -9.47 -27.47 4.62
C GLN A 78 -9.61 -27.42 3.10
N ILE A 79 -10.32 -26.42 2.62
CA ILE A 79 -10.50 -26.21 1.17
C ILE A 79 -9.15 -25.79 0.58
N ALA A 80 -8.57 -26.66 -0.25
CA ALA A 80 -7.37 -26.33 -1.02
C ALA A 80 -7.70 -25.25 -2.07
N GLY A 81 -6.72 -24.42 -2.42
CA GLY A 81 -6.85 -23.44 -3.51
C GLY A 81 -7.51 -22.11 -3.14
N ARG A 82 -7.58 -21.78 -1.86
CA ARG A 82 -8.06 -20.46 -1.43
C ARG A 82 -7.09 -19.37 -1.80
N GLY A 83 -7.65 -18.29 -2.34
CA GLY A 83 -6.94 -17.05 -2.54
C GLY A 83 -6.70 -16.30 -1.23
N GLY A 84 -6.18 -15.13 -1.36
CA GLY A 84 -5.90 -14.21 -0.27
C GLY A 84 -5.52 -12.85 -0.80
N LYS A 85 -4.89 -12.08 0.05
CA LYS A 85 -4.44 -10.72 -0.28
C LYS A 85 -2.92 -10.63 -0.18
N GLU A 86 -2.34 -10.01 -1.18
CA GLU A 86 -0.91 -9.73 -1.25
C GLU A 86 -0.70 -8.23 -1.16
N THR A 87 0.07 -7.80 -0.19
CA THR A 87 0.38 -6.40 0.06
C THR A 87 1.82 -6.12 -0.38
N PHE A 88 1.96 -5.22 -1.32
CA PHE A 88 3.23 -4.76 -1.88
C PHE A 88 3.69 -3.53 -1.14
N GLU A 89 4.96 -3.49 -0.80
CA GLU A 89 5.59 -2.39 -0.09
C GLU A 89 6.59 -1.67 -0.99
N PHE A 90 6.44 -0.35 -1.07
CA PHE A 90 7.36 0.54 -1.79
C PHE A 90 7.91 1.58 -0.83
N LYS A 91 9.20 1.84 -0.91
CA LYS A 91 9.86 2.91 -0.19
C LYS A 91 9.99 4.15 -1.07
N CYS A 92 9.58 5.28 -0.53
CA CYS A 92 9.74 6.58 -1.17
C CYS A 92 11.17 7.09 -0.95
N LEU A 93 11.89 7.41 -2.02
CA LEU A 93 13.27 7.85 -1.99
C LEU A 93 13.43 9.33 -2.29
N LYS A 94 12.58 9.85 -3.19
CA LYS A 94 12.65 11.21 -3.70
C LYS A 94 11.27 11.67 -4.14
N ALA A 95 10.99 12.97 -3.96
CA ALA A 95 9.76 13.58 -4.47
C ALA A 95 9.65 13.45 -6.00
N GLY A 96 8.46 13.14 -6.49
CA GLY A 96 8.17 12.96 -7.91
C GLY A 96 7.16 11.84 -8.14
N ASP A 97 6.96 11.49 -9.40
CA ASP A 97 6.06 10.41 -9.82
C ASP A 97 6.86 9.21 -10.29
N ALA A 98 6.48 8.04 -9.84
CA ALA A 98 7.07 6.77 -10.27
C ALA A 98 6.03 5.86 -10.91
N SER A 99 6.39 5.28 -12.04
CA SER A 99 5.55 4.30 -12.73
C SER A 99 5.90 2.89 -12.31
N VAL A 100 4.89 2.12 -11.94
CA VAL A 100 5.03 0.72 -11.54
C VAL A 100 4.06 -0.13 -12.35
N THR A 101 4.57 -1.20 -12.93
CA THR A 101 3.74 -2.20 -13.62
C THR A 101 3.68 -3.47 -12.79
N LEU A 102 2.47 -3.96 -12.51
CA LEU A 102 2.25 -5.24 -11.83
C LEU A 102 1.53 -6.18 -12.81
N ARG A 103 2.11 -7.35 -13.04
CA ARG A 103 1.56 -8.37 -13.94
C ARG A 103 1.28 -9.64 -13.14
N TYR A 104 0.06 -10.16 -13.23
CA TYR A 104 -0.35 -11.37 -12.55
C TYR A 104 -0.48 -12.52 -13.52
N GLY A 105 0.22 -13.60 -13.26
CA GLY A 105 0.21 -14.77 -14.11
C GLY A 105 1.33 -15.75 -13.77
N HIS A 106 1.64 -16.63 -14.71
CA HIS A 106 2.75 -17.55 -14.54
C HIS A 106 4.08 -16.88 -14.95
N ALA A 107 5.00 -16.79 -13.99
CA ALA A 107 6.28 -16.10 -14.20
C ALA A 107 7.17 -16.75 -15.28
N TRP A 108 6.93 -18.01 -15.61
CA TRP A 108 7.67 -18.75 -16.64
C TRP A 108 7.06 -18.68 -18.04
N ALA A 109 5.87 -18.09 -18.18
CA ALA A 109 5.12 -18.05 -19.44
C ALA A 109 4.58 -16.64 -19.72
N GLU A 110 5.24 -15.89 -20.57
CA GLU A 110 4.86 -14.50 -20.90
C GLU A 110 3.46 -14.39 -21.51
N ASN A 111 2.97 -15.42 -22.17
CA ASN A 111 1.64 -15.50 -22.75
C ASN A 111 0.54 -15.90 -21.76
N GLU A 112 0.90 -16.18 -20.51
CA GLU A 112 -0.02 -16.56 -19.45
C GLU A 112 -0.13 -15.46 -18.38
N ILE A 113 -0.24 -14.22 -18.83
CA ILE A 113 -0.53 -13.07 -18.00
C ILE A 113 -2.03 -12.81 -18.07
N TYR A 114 -2.67 -12.86 -16.92
CA TYR A 114 -4.13 -12.74 -16.78
C TYR A 114 -4.58 -11.33 -16.39
N ARG A 115 -3.74 -10.60 -15.67
CA ARG A 115 -4.02 -9.23 -15.24
C ARG A 115 -2.78 -8.37 -15.36
N THR A 116 -2.99 -7.13 -15.75
CA THR A 116 -1.92 -6.13 -15.79
C THR A 116 -2.44 -4.83 -15.16
N LEU A 117 -1.74 -4.36 -14.14
CA LEU A 117 -2.02 -3.08 -13.51
C LEU A 117 -0.90 -2.10 -13.83
N GLU A 118 -1.27 -0.90 -14.19
CA GLU A 118 -0.34 0.23 -14.26
C GLU A 118 -0.63 1.16 -13.09
N ALA A 119 0.34 1.29 -12.21
CA ALA A 119 0.27 2.12 -11.02
C ALA A 119 1.20 3.32 -11.16
N THR A 120 0.79 4.41 -10.55
CA THR A 120 1.60 5.61 -10.35
C THR A 120 1.71 5.87 -8.86
N ILE A 121 2.92 6.01 -8.36
CA ILE A 121 3.20 6.43 -7.00
C ILE A 121 3.65 7.89 -7.05
N HIS A 122 2.86 8.75 -6.43
CA HIS A 122 3.21 10.15 -6.24
C HIS A 122 3.89 10.31 -4.88
N VAL A 123 5.11 10.80 -4.88
CA VAL A 123 5.91 11.05 -3.68
C VAL A 123 6.01 12.55 -3.41
N ASN A 124 5.57 12.97 -2.24
CA ASN A 124 5.65 14.35 -1.78
C ASN A 124 7.07 14.72 -1.32
N LYS A 125 7.30 16.01 -1.08
CA LYS A 125 8.60 16.52 -0.59
C LYS A 125 9.00 15.99 0.79
N ASP A 126 8.03 15.63 1.61
CA ASP A 126 8.22 15.02 2.93
C ASP A 126 8.38 13.49 2.87
N LEU A 127 8.49 12.93 1.67
CA LEU A 127 8.58 11.51 1.35
C LEU A 127 7.31 10.69 1.67
N THR A 128 6.21 11.31 2.03
CA THR A 128 4.92 10.61 2.03
C THR A 128 4.48 10.34 0.60
N GLY A 129 3.78 9.26 0.37
CA GLY A 129 3.37 8.87 -0.98
C GLY A 129 1.93 8.41 -1.05
N THR A 130 1.38 8.49 -2.24
CA THR A 130 0.08 7.92 -2.61
C THR A 130 0.22 7.07 -3.85
N ILE A 131 -0.55 6.00 -3.94
CA ILE A 131 -0.56 5.11 -5.09
C ILE A 131 -1.95 5.09 -5.73
N THR A 132 -1.98 5.22 -7.04
CA THR A 132 -3.17 5.04 -7.87
C THR A 132 -2.87 4.03 -8.96
N TYR A 133 -3.85 3.26 -9.41
CA TYR A 133 -3.63 2.28 -10.47
C TYR A 133 -4.83 2.15 -11.41
N VAL A 134 -4.57 1.66 -12.61
CA VAL A 134 -5.55 1.29 -13.61
C VAL A 134 -5.28 -0.15 -14.02
N GLU A 135 -6.30 -0.96 -14.10
CA GLU A 135 -6.23 -2.30 -14.67
C GLU A 135 -6.53 -2.26 -16.17
N LYS A 136 -5.72 -2.95 -16.96
CA LYS A 136 -5.84 -3.05 -18.42
C LYS A 136 -6.44 -4.36 -18.85
#